data_d3f2a085aa32fda4f0159fe0eb795fe7
#
_entry.id   d3f2a085aa32fda4f0159fe0eb795fe7
#
_cell.length_a   1.000
_cell.length_b   1.000
_cell.length_c   1.000
_cell.angle_alpha   90.00
_cell.angle_beta   90.00
_cell.angle_gamma   90.00
#
_symmetry.space_group_name_H-M   'P 1'
#
loop_
_entity.id
_entity.type
_entity.pdbx_description
1 polymer ?
#
loop_
_entity_poly.entity_id
_entity_poly.type
_entity_poly.pdbx_seq_one_letter_code
_entity_poly.pdbx_strand_id
1 'polypeptide(L)'
;MVHFLVADKDNPGSICSSLHCARENARTLREILPTEAWELLNEFFADCTRNVESAINKRTRFEFLKRIVITLQTIAGMLDGTMNRNDAYTFSMLGRNLERADMTSRIVDVRSAQLLPAETPELRPFESVQWMSVLKSLSGYQMYRLKMRTRVKRTDVLQFLLRDDQFPRSCQFGLMQLERSLTDLPRSEGVLDVLGDAARFIERAPLTTLDQPGLHDLIDKIQLHINNVHDMIAEIYFPSRNVGGARPLLGQARSQGQTQRQSSLSFGEAAKA
;
A
#
# COMPACT_ATOMS: atom_id res chain seq x y z
N MET A 1 0.54 18.61 -7.19
CA MET A 1 0.63 17.37 -6.39
C MET A 1 -0.74 16.77 -6.06
N VAL A 2 -1.68 17.46 -5.40
CA VAL A 2 -3.00 16.85 -5.07
C VAL A 2 -3.79 16.42 -6.29
N HIS A 3 -3.89 17.26 -7.34
CA HIS A 3 -4.51 16.89 -8.60
C HIS A 3 -3.92 15.60 -9.17
N PHE A 4 -2.60 15.51 -9.25
CA PHE A 4 -1.87 14.34 -9.75
C PHE A 4 -2.23 13.06 -9.00
N LEU A 5 -2.34 13.13 -7.66
CA LEU A 5 -2.62 11.95 -6.82
C LEU A 5 -4.12 11.58 -6.77
N VAL A 6 -5.02 12.51 -7.04
CA VAL A 6 -6.46 12.25 -6.88
C VAL A 6 -7.17 12.17 -8.22
N ALA A 7 -6.96 13.12 -9.11
CA ALA A 7 -7.82 13.36 -10.27
C ALA A 7 -7.17 13.03 -11.61
N ASP A 8 -5.86 12.98 -11.68
CA ASP A 8 -5.11 12.81 -12.92
C ASP A 8 -5.37 11.43 -13.52
N LYS A 9 -5.95 11.39 -14.71
CA LYS A 9 -6.29 10.17 -15.43
C LYS A 9 -5.08 9.50 -16.07
N ASP A 10 -4.03 10.28 -16.36
CA ASP A 10 -2.78 9.77 -16.92
C ASP A 10 -1.88 9.14 -15.84
N ASN A 11 -2.19 9.40 -14.57
CA ASN A 11 -1.57 8.72 -13.45
C ASN A 11 -2.36 7.46 -13.06
N PRO A 12 -1.89 6.25 -13.37
CA PRO A 12 -2.59 5.00 -13.04
C PRO A 12 -2.74 4.79 -11.52
N GLY A 13 -1.87 5.43 -10.71
CA GLY A 13 -1.94 5.41 -9.24
C GLY A 13 -2.83 6.49 -8.63
N SER A 14 -3.52 7.32 -9.42
CA SER A 14 -4.48 8.28 -8.88
C SER A 14 -5.72 7.58 -8.31
N ILE A 15 -6.39 8.23 -7.36
CA ILE A 15 -7.64 7.69 -6.78
C ILE A 15 -8.69 7.47 -7.86
N CYS A 16 -8.87 8.41 -8.79
CA CYS A 16 -9.85 8.30 -9.87
C CYS A 16 -9.52 7.15 -10.83
N SER A 17 -8.26 6.97 -11.23
CA SER A 17 -7.84 5.88 -12.11
C SER A 17 -7.98 4.53 -11.43
N SER A 18 -7.55 4.42 -10.17
CA SER A 18 -7.69 3.18 -9.38
C SER A 18 -9.17 2.80 -9.20
N LEU A 19 -10.05 3.78 -8.91
CA LEU A 19 -11.47 3.54 -8.76
C LEU A 19 -12.14 3.15 -10.09
N HIS A 20 -11.72 3.75 -11.20
CA HIS A 20 -12.17 3.35 -12.54
C HIS A 20 -11.78 1.90 -12.84
N CYS A 21 -10.52 1.52 -12.61
CA CYS A 21 -10.08 0.14 -12.80
C CYS A 21 -10.83 -0.85 -11.91
N ALA A 22 -11.03 -0.50 -10.64
CA ALA A 22 -11.78 -1.33 -9.69
C ALA A 22 -13.23 -1.55 -10.17
N ARG A 23 -13.89 -0.49 -10.65
CA ARG A 23 -15.25 -0.58 -11.21
C ARG A 23 -15.30 -1.45 -12.47
N GLU A 24 -14.38 -1.29 -13.39
CA GLU A 24 -14.35 -2.10 -14.62
C GLU A 24 -14.07 -3.58 -14.31
N ASN A 25 -13.17 -3.87 -13.37
CA ASN A 25 -12.95 -5.24 -12.91
C ASN A 25 -14.22 -5.82 -12.26
N ALA A 26 -14.87 -5.08 -11.39
CA ALA A 26 -16.13 -5.53 -10.75
C ALA A 26 -17.25 -5.72 -11.78
N ARG A 27 -17.32 -4.90 -12.84
CA ARG A 27 -18.29 -5.04 -13.93
C ARG A 27 -18.15 -6.39 -14.65
N THR A 28 -16.90 -6.84 -14.87
CA THR A 28 -16.62 -8.13 -15.53
C THR A 28 -16.89 -9.33 -14.61
N LEU A 29 -16.89 -9.12 -13.29
CA LEU A 29 -17.09 -10.12 -12.25
C LEU A 29 -18.45 -10.01 -11.54
N ARG A 30 -19.40 -9.31 -12.15
CA ARG A 30 -20.68 -8.93 -11.53
C ARG A 30 -21.47 -10.12 -10.98
N GLU A 31 -21.39 -11.27 -11.64
CA GLU A 31 -22.11 -12.49 -11.22
C GLU A 31 -21.55 -13.14 -9.96
N ILE A 32 -20.32 -12.76 -9.56
CA ILE A 32 -19.60 -13.33 -8.42
C ILE A 32 -19.68 -12.39 -7.20
N LEU A 33 -19.90 -11.09 -7.46
CA LEU A 33 -19.94 -10.07 -6.43
C LEU A 33 -21.35 -9.94 -5.82
N PRO A 34 -21.46 -9.64 -4.51
CA PRO A 34 -22.73 -9.24 -3.92
C PRO A 34 -23.29 -8.00 -4.63
N THR A 35 -24.59 -8.03 -4.91
CA THR A 35 -25.27 -6.94 -5.66
C THR A 35 -25.06 -5.59 -4.98
N GLU A 36 -25.18 -5.54 -3.66
CA GLU A 36 -25.06 -4.33 -2.86
C GLU A 36 -23.64 -3.76 -2.94
N ALA A 37 -22.62 -4.62 -2.99
CA ALA A 37 -21.22 -4.19 -3.13
C ALA A 37 -20.98 -3.59 -4.52
N TRP A 38 -21.56 -4.17 -5.57
CA TRP A 38 -21.51 -3.63 -6.92
C TRP A 38 -22.23 -2.28 -7.02
N GLU A 39 -23.44 -2.16 -6.48
CA GLU A 39 -24.21 -0.92 -6.48
C GLU A 39 -23.47 0.20 -5.75
N LEU A 40 -22.97 -0.08 -4.54
CA LEU A 40 -22.19 0.89 -3.76
C LEU A 40 -20.91 1.32 -4.50
N LEU A 41 -20.22 0.40 -5.18
CA LEU A 41 -19.02 0.74 -5.95
C LEU A 41 -19.36 1.66 -7.14
N ASN A 42 -20.47 1.42 -7.84
CA ASN A 42 -20.92 2.28 -8.92
C ASN A 42 -21.33 3.67 -8.44
N GLU A 43 -22.08 3.75 -7.34
CA GLU A 43 -22.46 5.02 -6.73
C GLU A 43 -21.22 5.81 -6.29
N PHE A 44 -20.28 5.12 -5.65
CA PHE A 44 -19.02 5.70 -5.22
C PHE A 44 -18.20 6.24 -6.38
N PHE A 45 -18.09 5.49 -7.49
CA PHE A 45 -17.42 5.95 -8.70
C PHE A 45 -18.08 7.22 -9.27
N ALA A 46 -19.40 7.22 -9.36
CA ALA A 46 -20.16 8.38 -9.86
C ALA A 46 -20.00 9.59 -8.93
N ASP A 47 -20.04 9.41 -7.62
CA ASP A 47 -19.85 10.46 -6.63
C ASP A 47 -18.44 11.05 -6.69
N CYS A 48 -17.39 10.20 -6.71
CA CYS A 48 -16.01 10.65 -6.83
C CYS A 48 -15.76 11.43 -8.12
N THR A 49 -16.31 10.97 -9.25
CA THR A 49 -16.13 11.62 -10.54
C THR A 49 -16.80 13.00 -10.56
N ARG A 50 -18.00 13.13 -10.00
CA ARG A 50 -18.72 14.42 -9.93
C ARG A 50 -18.08 15.41 -8.96
N ASN A 51 -17.52 14.93 -7.87
CA ASN A 51 -17.04 15.76 -6.76
C ASN A 51 -15.51 15.86 -6.67
N VAL A 52 -14.77 15.47 -7.71
CA VAL A 52 -13.31 15.46 -7.71
C VAL A 52 -12.68 16.82 -7.38
N GLU A 53 -13.32 17.92 -7.80
CA GLU A 53 -12.89 19.29 -7.50
C GLU A 53 -12.87 19.57 -5.99
N SER A 54 -13.71 18.89 -5.21
CA SER A 54 -13.71 18.98 -3.74
C SER A 54 -12.40 18.47 -3.12
N ALA A 55 -11.69 17.57 -3.80
CA ALA A 55 -10.37 17.10 -3.34
C ALA A 55 -9.26 18.13 -3.57
N ILE A 56 -9.38 18.93 -4.62
CA ILE A 56 -8.41 19.96 -4.99
C ILE A 56 -8.53 21.16 -4.05
N ASN A 57 -9.74 21.53 -3.66
CA ASN A 57 -10.01 22.62 -2.74
C ASN A 57 -9.55 22.26 -1.31
N LYS A 58 -8.72 23.12 -0.70
CA LYS A 58 -8.17 22.89 0.65
C LYS A 58 -9.25 22.79 1.74
N ARG A 59 -10.39 23.47 1.60
CA ARG A 59 -11.46 23.50 2.62
C ARG A 59 -12.30 22.22 2.63
N THR A 60 -12.54 21.61 1.46
CA THR A 60 -13.40 20.45 1.29
C THR A 60 -12.64 19.13 1.17
N ARG A 61 -11.32 19.20 0.93
CA ARG A 61 -10.45 18.03 0.73
C ARG A 61 -10.55 16.99 1.82
N PHE A 62 -10.52 17.42 3.06
CA PHE A 62 -10.53 16.49 4.19
C PHE A 62 -11.81 15.65 4.22
N GLU A 63 -12.96 16.29 4.05
CA GLU A 63 -14.26 15.61 4.04
C GLU A 63 -14.41 14.69 2.81
N PHE A 64 -13.91 15.11 1.65
CA PHE A 64 -13.87 14.27 0.45
C PHE A 64 -13.05 13.01 0.67
N LEU A 65 -11.80 13.12 1.14
CA LEU A 65 -10.93 11.98 1.39
C LEU A 65 -11.44 11.08 2.52
N LYS A 66 -12.03 11.65 3.58
CA LYS A 66 -12.67 10.89 4.65
C LYS A 66 -13.83 10.04 4.14
N ARG A 67 -14.68 10.60 3.28
CA ARG A 67 -15.78 9.86 2.65
C ARG A 67 -15.26 8.69 1.81
N ILE A 68 -14.20 8.90 1.02
CA ILE A 68 -13.53 7.82 0.27
C ILE A 68 -13.12 6.68 1.21
N VAL A 69 -12.43 7.00 2.29
CA VAL A 69 -11.96 5.99 3.25
C VAL A 69 -13.13 5.21 3.85
N ILE A 70 -14.20 5.90 4.28
CA ILE A 70 -15.38 5.26 4.86
C ILE A 70 -16.06 4.34 3.85
N THR A 71 -16.27 4.81 2.61
CA THR A 71 -16.93 4.00 1.57
C THR A 71 -16.12 2.76 1.21
N LEU A 72 -14.78 2.89 1.10
CA LEU A 72 -13.91 1.73 0.87
C LEU A 72 -13.94 0.72 2.02
N GLN A 73 -14.03 1.19 3.27
CA GLN A 73 -14.20 0.32 4.44
C GLN A 73 -15.57 -0.38 4.43
N THR A 74 -16.62 0.31 4.01
CA THR A 74 -17.97 -0.26 3.86
C THR A 74 -17.97 -1.35 2.80
N ILE A 75 -17.43 -1.09 1.61
CA ILE A 75 -17.30 -2.11 0.55
C ILE A 75 -16.50 -3.32 1.04
N ALA A 76 -15.37 -3.09 1.70
CA ALA A 76 -14.55 -4.18 2.24
C ALA A 76 -15.31 -5.01 3.28
N GLY A 77 -16.09 -4.37 4.16
CA GLY A 77 -16.94 -5.05 5.15
C GLY A 77 -18.08 -5.83 4.51
N MET A 78 -18.71 -5.30 3.46
CA MET A 78 -19.76 -6.00 2.69
C MET A 78 -19.18 -7.26 2.02
N LEU A 79 -18.06 -7.14 1.31
CA LEU A 79 -17.41 -8.31 0.70
C LEU A 79 -17.03 -9.35 1.74
N ASP A 80 -16.51 -8.91 2.88
CA ASP A 80 -16.10 -9.79 3.97
C ASP A 80 -17.30 -10.49 4.64
N GLY A 81 -18.43 -9.80 4.75
CA GLY A 81 -19.63 -10.31 5.42
C GLY A 81 -20.58 -11.12 4.54
N THR A 82 -20.54 -10.97 3.21
CA THR A 82 -21.57 -11.52 2.31
C THR A 82 -21.03 -12.39 1.19
N MET A 83 -19.74 -12.31 0.85
CA MET A 83 -19.16 -13.09 -0.23
C MET A 83 -18.87 -14.53 0.19
N ASN A 84 -19.19 -15.50 -0.65
CA ASN A 84 -18.81 -16.90 -0.44
C ASN A 84 -17.28 -17.05 -0.34
N ARG A 85 -16.83 -17.96 0.55
CA ARG A 85 -15.39 -18.23 0.77
C ARG A 85 -14.83 -19.18 -0.31
N ASN A 86 -14.99 -18.80 -1.56
CA ASN A 86 -14.47 -19.50 -2.74
C ASN A 86 -13.21 -18.81 -3.29
N ASP A 87 -12.69 -19.30 -4.43
CA ASP A 87 -11.48 -18.76 -5.06
C ASP A 87 -11.58 -17.25 -5.34
N ALA A 88 -12.77 -16.76 -5.73
CA ALA A 88 -12.96 -15.34 -6.00
C ALA A 88 -12.74 -14.47 -4.75
N TYR A 89 -13.24 -14.91 -3.60
CA TYR A 89 -12.96 -14.28 -2.31
C TYR A 89 -11.48 -14.38 -1.97
N THR A 90 -10.88 -15.56 -2.14
CA THR A 90 -9.47 -15.82 -1.85
C THR A 90 -8.57 -14.87 -2.66
N PHE A 91 -8.78 -14.73 -3.98
CA PHE A 91 -8.02 -13.79 -4.81
C PHE A 91 -8.24 -12.33 -4.43
N SER A 92 -9.46 -11.96 -4.01
CA SER A 92 -9.73 -10.62 -3.48
C SER A 92 -8.94 -10.34 -2.19
N MET A 93 -8.84 -11.34 -1.31
CA MET A 93 -8.04 -11.26 -0.08
C MET A 93 -6.54 -11.21 -0.37
N LEU A 94 -6.05 -12.00 -1.32
CA LEU A 94 -4.66 -11.95 -1.76
C LEU A 94 -4.29 -10.54 -2.24
N GLY A 95 -5.05 -9.97 -3.18
CA GLY A 95 -4.78 -8.63 -3.69
C GLY A 95 -4.82 -7.56 -2.60
N ARG A 96 -5.82 -7.62 -1.70
CA ARG A 96 -5.98 -6.66 -0.60
C ARG A 96 -4.83 -6.70 0.40
N ASN A 97 -4.36 -7.89 0.79
CA ASN A 97 -3.29 -8.01 1.78
C ASN A 97 -1.92 -7.68 1.17
N LEU A 98 -1.69 -8.05 -0.08
CA LEU A 98 -0.48 -7.69 -0.83
C LEU A 98 -0.35 -6.17 -0.96
N GLU A 99 -1.40 -5.48 -1.41
CA GLU A 99 -1.42 -4.03 -1.55
C GLU A 99 -1.27 -3.32 -0.19
N ARG A 100 -1.85 -3.88 0.89
CA ARG A 100 -1.66 -3.32 2.25
C ARG A 100 -0.22 -3.41 2.72
N ALA A 101 0.46 -4.52 2.48
CA ALA A 101 1.86 -4.67 2.85
C ALA A 101 2.74 -3.69 2.05
N ASP A 102 2.52 -3.58 0.74
CA ASP A 102 3.21 -2.61 -0.13
C ASP A 102 2.96 -1.17 0.32
N MET A 103 1.70 -0.78 0.53
CA MET A 103 1.37 0.58 0.96
C MET A 103 1.93 0.92 2.35
N THR A 104 1.97 -0.01 3.28
CA THR A 104 2.58 0.21 4.59
C THR A 104 4.06 0.50 4.46
N SER A 105 4.80 -0.29 3.68
CA SER A 105 6.22 -0.06 3.43
C SER A 105 6.46 1.33 2.82
N ARG A 106 5.68 1.72 1.79
CA ARG A 106 5.77 3.04 1.15
C ARG A 106 5.46 4.20 2.10
N ILE A 107 4.46 4.06 2.97
CA ILE A 107 4.14 5.10 3.96
C ILE A 107 5.27 5.25 4.96
N VAL A 108 5.89 4.15 5.39
CA VAL A 108 7.08 4.18 6.26
C VAL A 108 8.21 4.90 5.57
N ASP A 109 8.51 4.58 4.31
CA ASP A 109 9.60 5.21 3.54
C ASP A 109 9.39 6.71 3.36
N VAL A 110 8.28 7.11 2.72
CA VAL A 110 7.98 8.52 2.42
C VAL A 110 7.93 9.39 3.67
N ARG A 111 7.38 8.84 4.76
CA ARG A 111 7.28 9.60 6.02
C ARG A 111 8.60 9.65 6.75
N SER A 112 9.37 8.57 6.74
CA SER A 112 10.69 8.55 7.37
C SER A 112 11.67 9.49 6.66
N ALA A 113 11.63 9.60 5.33
CA ALA A 113 12.46 10.52 4.56
C ALA A 113 12.20 12.01 4.90
N GLN A 114 11.03 12.34 5.44
CA GLN A 114 10.67 13.70 5.86
C GLN A 114 10.98 13.98 7.33
N LEU A 115 11.51 12.99 8.07
CA LEU A 115 11.85 13.16 9.48
C LEU A 115 13.10 14.05 9.61
N LEU A 116 13.09 14.90 10.62
CA LEU A 116 14.29 15.66 10.97
C LEU A 116 15.38 14.69 11.45
N PRO A 117 16.66 14.91 11.09
CA PRO A 117 17.76 14.11 11.60
C PRO A 117 17.75 14.10 13.14
N ALA A 118 17.79 12.90 13.72
CA ALA A 118 17.75 12.72 15.19
C ALA A 118 19.11 13.05 15.88
N GLU A 119 20.05 13.65 15.15
CA GLU A 119 21.43 13.87 15.60
C GLU A 119 21.55 14.88 16.73
N THR A 120 20.56 15.76 16.91
CA THR A 120 20.58 16.74 17.99
C THR A 120 19.63 16.33 19.14
N PRO A 121 20.09 16.31 20.40
CA PRO A 121 19.26 15.97 21.57
C PRO A 121 17.99 16.81 21.67
N GLU A 122 18.01 18.03 21.20
CA GLU A 122 16.91 19.00 21.19
C GLU A 122 15.76 18.59 20.25
N LEU A 123 16.04 17.79 19.21
CA LEU A 123 15.04 17.34 18.22
C LEU A 123 14.34 16.01 18.60
N ARG A 124 14.80 15.30 19.63
CA ARG A 124 14.19 14.03 20.08
C ARG A 124 12.70 14.11 20.42
N PRO A 125 12.16 15.19 21.05
CA PRO A 125 10.71 15.32 21.26
C PRO A 125 9.93 15.36 19.95
N PHE A 126 10.48 15.99 18.90
CA PHE A 126 9.84 16.09 17.60
C PHE A 126 9.82 14.75 16.85
N GLU A 127 10.85 13.92 17.01
CA GLU A 127 10.90 12.57 16.43
C GLU A 127 9.70 11.73 16.85
N SER A 128 9.37 11.73 18.15
CA SER A 128 8.20 10.98 18.67
C SER A 128 6.88 11.47 18.04
N VAL A 129 6.72 12.78 17.82
CA VAL A 129 5.53 13.34 17.17
C VAL A 129 5.45 12.95 15.71
N GLN A 130 6.58 12.92 15.01
CA GLN A 130 6.66 12.52 13.62
C GLN A 130 6.31 11.05 13.45
N TRP A 131 6.87 10.15 14.25
CA TRP A 131 6.52 8.72 14.23
C TRP A 131 5.06 8.47 14.66
N MET A 132 4.53 9.27 15.57
CA MET A 132 3.08 9.26 15.86
C MET A 132 2.25 9.60 14.62
N SER A 133 2.70 10.53 13.79
CA SER A 133 2.03 10.87 12.52
C SER A 133 2.05 9.70 11.53
N VAL A 134 3.16 8.94 11.45
CA VAL A 134 3.24 7.69 10.66
C VAL A 134 2.18 6.70 11.13
N LEU A 135 2.13 6.41 12.42
CA LEU A 135 1.14 5.50 13.01
C LEU A 135 -0.31 5.96 12.74
N LYS A 136 -0.58 7.27 12.85
CA LYS A 136 -1.91 7.83 12.57
C LYS A 136 -2.28 7.71 11.09
N SER A 137 -1.32 7.85 10.16
CA SER A 137 -1.54 7.66 8.72
C SER A 137 -2.01 6.24 8.39
N LEU A 138 -1.58 5.26 9.18
CA LEU A 138 -1.98 3.86 9.07
C LEU A 138 -3.13 3.46 10.01
N SER A 139 -3.77 4.43 10.70
CA SER A 139 -4.77 4.18 11.74
C SER A 139 -4.29 3.22 12.85
N GLY A 140 -2.98 3.12 13.04
CA GLY A 140 -2.32 2.16 13.94
C GLY A 140 -1.99 2.70 15.32
N TYR A 141 -2.15 4.02 15.57
CA TYR A 141 -1.65 4.65 16.79
C TYR A 141 -2.23 4.06 18.10
N GLN A 142 -3.53 3.79 18.14
CA GLN A 142 -4.15 3.21 19.33
C GLN A 142 -3.71 1.76 19.55
N MET A 143 -3.62 0.96 18.50
CA MET A 143 -3.16 -0.44 18.58
C MET A 143 -1.70 -0.52 19.02
N TYR A 144 -0.87 0.37 18.48
CA TYR A 144 0.51 0.53 18.93
C TYR A 144 0.59 0.83 20.43
N ARG A 145 -0.19 1.80 20.93
CA ARG A 145 -0.21 2.17 22.36
C ARG A 145 -0.65 1.03 23.27
N LEU A 146 -1.66 0.28 22.84
CA LEU A 146 -2.15 -0.89 23.60
C LEU A 146 -1.09 -1.99 23.70
N LYS A 147 -0.33 -2.22 22.63
CA LYS A 147 0.69 -3.28 22.55
C LYS A 147 1.99 -2.86 23.23
N MET A 148 2.55 -1.72 22.86
CA MET A 148 3.89 -1.30 23.30
C MET A 148 3.91 -0.69 24.70
N ARG A 149 2.83 -0.01 25.09
CA ARG A 149 2.69 0.65 26.41
C ARG A 149 3.84 1.59 26.80
N THR A 150 4.62 2.03 25.82
CA THR A 150 5.79 2.89 25.98
C THR A 150 5.64 4.18 25.17
N ARG A 151 6.58 5.12 25.37
CA ARG A 151 6.68 6.32 24.53
C ARG A 151 6.97 5.89 23.09
N VAL A 152 6.43 6.64 22.11
CA VAL A 152 6.68 6.37 20.69
C VAL A 152 8.15 6.55 20.37
N LYS A 153 8.79 5.48 19.89
CA LYS A 153 10.18 5.43 19.44
C LYS A 153 10.25 4.84 18.03
N ARG A 154 11.18 5.30 17.22
CA ARG A 154 11.42 4.82 15.86
C ARG A 154 11.47 3.30 15.77
N THR A 155 12.31 2.67 16.56
CA THR A 155 12.53 1.22 16.55
C THR A 155 11.26 0.43 16.83
N ASP A 156 10.48 0.86 17.83
CA ASP A 156 9.24 0.20 18.24
C ASP A 156 8.15 0.39 17.16
N VAL A 157 8.12 1.56 16.49
CA VAL A 157 7.19 1.81 15.38
C VAL A 157 7.54 0.98 14.17
N LEU A 158 8.82 0.86 13.80
CA LEU A 158 9.27 0.00 12.72
C LEU A 158 8.97 -1.47 13.02
N GLN A 159 9.25 -1.93 14.25
CA GLN A 159 8.90 -3.27 14.69
C GLN A 159 7.39 -3.54 14.55
N PHE A 160 6.55 -2.61 14.99
CA PHE A 160 5.09 -2.72 14.91
C PHE A 160 4.56 -2.69 13.48
N LEU A 161 5.07 -1.81 12.61
CA LEU A 161 4.56 -1.67 11.26
C LEU A 161 5.12 -2.73 10.29
N LEU A 162 6.31 -3.23 10.53
CA LEU A 162 6.92 -4.21 9.63
C LEU A 162 6.72 -5.66 10.09
N ARG A 163 6.79 -5.93 11.44
CA ARG A 163 6.86 -7.30 11.97
C ARG A 163 5.69 -7.74 12.83
N ASP A 164 4.75 -6.87 13.15
CA ASP A 164 3.64 -7.26 14.00
C ASP A 164 2.75 -8.29 13.30
N ASP A 165 2.47 -9.40 13.98
CA ASP A 165 1.67 -10.51 13.49
C ASP A 165 0.16 -10.36 13.78
N GLN A 166 -0.24 -9.33 14.51
CA GLN A 166 -1.62 -9.07 14.92
C GLN A 166 -2.21 -7.79 14.33
N PHE A 167 -1.36 -6.84 13.96
CA PHE A 167 -1.84 -5.58 13.40
C PHE A 167 -2.16 -5.71 11.90
N PRO A 168 -3.45 -5.56 11.48
CA PRO A 168 -3.87 -5.87 10.12
C PRO A 168 -3.23 -5.04 9.00
N ARG A 169 -2.48 -4.01 9.35
CA ARG A 169 -1.74 -3.17 8.38
C ARG A 169 -0.22 -3.31 8.50
N SER A 170 0.29 -4.24 9.31
CA SER A 170 1.71 -4.56 9.28
C SER A 170 2.06 -5.36 8.02
N CYS A 171 3.31 -5.26 7.57
CA CYS A 171 3.78 -6.06 6.46
C CYS A 171 3.70 -7.55 6.78
N GLN A 172 4.19 -7.97 7.95
CA GLN A 172 4.18 -9.37 8.37
C GLN A 172 2.78 -9.97 8.45
N PHE A 173 1.81 -9.24 9.03
CA PHE A 173 0.42 -9.70 9.04
C PHE A 173 -0.12 -9.91 7.61
N GLY A 174 0.17 -8.96 6.70
CA GLY A 174 -0.19 -9.10 5.29
C GLY A 174 0.34 -10.38 4.67
N LEU A 175 1.65 -10.65 4.85
CA LEU A 175 2.29 -11.86 4.32
C LEU A 175 1.71 -13.14 4.93
N MET A 176 1.43 -13.17 6.24
CA MET A 176 0.77 -14.32 6.89
C MET A 176 -0.65 -14.56 6.35
N GLN A 177 -1.40 -13.51 6.04
CA GLN A 177 -2.73 -13.69 5.43
C GLN A 177 -2.64 -14.20 3.99
N LEU A 178 -1.59 -13.79 3.24
CA LEU A 178 -1.30 -14.35 1.92
C LEU A 178 -0.99 -15.85 2.02
N GLU A 179 -0.13 -16.25 2.93
CA GLU A 179 0.23 -17.66 3.17
C GLU A 179 -1.01 -18.52 3.42
N ARG A 180 -1.86 -18.09 4.38
CA ARG A 180 -3.11 -18.79 4.69
C ARG A 180 -4.04 -18.91 3.48
N SER A 181 -4.16 -17.85 2.69
CA SER A 181 -5.01 -17.83 1.50
C SER A 181 -4.46 -18.69 0.37
N LEU A 182 -3.13 -18.81 0.25
CA LEU A 182 -2.47 -19.59 -0.79
C LEU A 182 -2.46 -21.09 -0.48
N THR A 183 -2.50 -21.48 0.79
CA THR A 183 -2.41 -22.90 1.22
C THR A 183 -3.53 -23.74 0.60
N ASP A 184 -4.71 -23.17 0.40
CA ASP A 184 -5.88 -23.87 -0.15
C ASP A 184 -5.95 -23.79 -1.70
N LEU A 185 -5.05 -23.03 -2.35
CA LEU A 185 -5.05 -22.89 -3.80
C LEU A 185 -4.14 -23.93 -4.48
N PRO A 186 -4.55 -24.47 -5.64
CA PRO A 186 -3.72 -25.41 -6.38
C PRO A 186 -2.47 -24.69 -6.95
N ARG A 187 -1.35 -25.39 -7.05
CA ARG A 187 -0.08 -24.90 -7.62
C ARG A 187 0.54 -23.73 -6.83
N SER A 188 0.30 -23.64 -5.54
CA SER A 188 0.74 -22.52 -4.70
C SER A 188 2.19 -22.64 -4.22
N GLU A 189 2.86 -23.79 -4.38
CA GLU A 189 4.18 -24.06 -3.80
C GLU A 189 5.22 -23.01 -4.18
N GLY A 190 5.31 -22.65 -5.45
CA GLY A 190 6.26 -21.63 -5.92
C GLY A 190 5.97 -20.24 -5.37
N VAL A 191 4.69 -19.88 -5.16
CA VAL A 191 4.32 -18.61 -4.52
C VAL A 191 4.67 -18.63 -3.04
N LEU A 192 4.41 -19.75 -2.36
CA LEU A 192 4.70 -19.93 -0.93
C LEU A 192 6.20 -19.83 -0.64
N ASP A 193 7.06 -20.35 -1.53
CA ASP A 193 8.51 -20.23 -1.41
C ASP A 193 8.96 -18.76 -1.45
N VAL A 194 8.52 -18.01 -2.46
CA VAL A 194 8.85 -16.59 -2.62
C VAL A 194 8.27 -15.75 -1.46
N LEU A 195 7.07 -16.10 -1.00
CA LEU A 195 6.44 -15.46 0.16
C LEU A 195 7.22 -15.71 1.44
N GLY A 196 7.70 -16.95 1.64
CA GLY A 196 8.56 -17.31 2.76
C GLY A 196 9.89 -16.55 2.76
N ASP A 197 10.47 -16.29 1.59
CA ASP A 197 11.67 -15.45 1.46
C ASP A 197 11.39 -14.00 1.87
N ALA A 198 10.26 -13.43 1.43
CA ALA A 198 9.83 -12.09 1.81
C ALA A 198 9.63 -11.98 3.34
N ALA A 199 8.94 -12.93 3.95
CA ALA A 199 8.70 -12.95 5.40
C ALA A 199 10.01 -13.06 6.19
N ARG A 200 10.90 -13.98 5.80
CA ARG A 200 12.23 -14.15 6.42
C ARG A 200 13.10 -12.92 6.28
N PHE A 201 13.04 -12.24 5.13
CA PHE A 201 13.78 -10.99 4.92
C PHE A 201 13.33 -9.89 5.89
N ILE A 202 12.03 -9.68 6.06
CA ILE A 202 11.48 -8.69 7.01
C ILE A 202 11.86 -9.09 8.46
N GLU A 203 11.74 -10.35 8.81
CA GLU A 203 12.02 -10.83 10.17
C GLU A 203 13.48 -10.60 10.58
N ARG A 204 14.43 -10.81 9.66
CA ARG A 204 15.87 -10.68 9.92
C ARG A 204 16.42 -9.27 9.78
N ALA A 205 15.61 -8.31 9.32
CA ALA A 205 16.07 -6.94 9.08
C ALA A 205 16.61 -6.26 10.36
N PRO A 206 17.76 -5.57 10.34
CA PRO A 206 18.38 -4.98 11.52
C PRO A 206 17.76 -3.64 11.92
N LEU A 207 16.46 -3.61 12.26
CA LEU A 207 15.66 -2.38 12.46
C LEU A 207 16.21 -1.40 13.52
N THR A 208 17.03 -1.89 14.45
CA THR A 208 17.57 -1.10 15.56
C THR A 208 18.80 -0.28 15.19
N THR A 209 19.55 -0.71 14.17
CA THR A 209 20.86 -0.16 13.81
C THR A 209 20.86 0.66 12.52
N LEU A 210 19.72 0.67 11.79
CA LEU A 210 19.61 1.39 10.52
C LEU A 210 19.56 2.89 10.75
N ASP A 211 20.39 3.62 10.03
CA ASP A 211 20.26 5.05 9.81
C ASP A 211 19.12 5.34 8.79
N GLN A 212 18.97 6.58 8.38
CA GLN A 212 17.90 6.97 7.45
C GLN A 212 18.11 6.39 6.03
N PRO A 213 19.28 6.48 5.40
CA PRO A 213 19.57 5.82 4.12
C PRO A 213 19.39 4.31 4.20
N GLY A 214 19.89 3.66 5.25
CA GLY A 214 19.75 2.21 5.43
C GLY A 214 18.30 1.77 5.60
N LEU A 215 17.43 2.61 6.18
CA LEU A 215 16.00 2.32 6.24
C LEU A 215 15.37 2.41 4.85
N HIS A 216 15.71 3.41 4.05
CA HIS A 216 15.23 3.53 2.67
C HIS A 216 15.62 2.30 1.84
N ASP A 217 16.90 1.92 1.86
CA ASP A 217 17.39 0.72 1.16
C ASP A 217 16.70 -0.57 1.63
N LEU A 218 16.40 -0.68 2.94
CA LEU A 218 15.63 -1.80 3.46
C LEU A 218 14.22 -1.83 2.90
N ILE A 219 13.54 -0.70 2.91
CA ILE A 219 12.16 -0.62 2.41
C ILE A 219 12.10 -0.92 0.91
N ASP A 220 13.02 -0.43 0.11
CA ASP A 220 13.11 -0.76 -1.32
C ASP A 220 13.24 -2.28 -1.54
N LYS A 221 14.08 -2.96 -0.75
CA LYS A 221 14.19 -4.42 -0.79
C LYS A 221 12.91 -5.13 -0.37
N ILE A 222 12.21 -4.64 0.66
CA ILE A 222 10.89 -5.18 1.05
C ILE A 222 9.91 -5.06 -0.11
N GLN A 223 9.86 -3.92 -0.78
CA GLN A 223 8.99 -3.70 -1.94
C GLN A 223 9.34 -4.63 -3.11
N LEU A 224 10.62 -4.89 -3.35
CA LEU A 224 11.05 -5.89 -4.35
C LEU A 224 10.56 -7.30 -4.00
N HIS A 225 10.66 -7.73 -2.75
CA HIS A 225 10.13 -9.02 -2.31
C HIS A 225 8.61 -9.10 -2.48
N ILE A 226 7.87 -8.05 -2.12
CA ILE A 226 6.41 -7.99 -2.31
C ILE A 226 6.05 -8.03 -3.79
N ASN A 227 6.78 -7.33 -4.65
CA ASN A 227 6.59 -7.37 -6.10
C ASN A 227 6.86 -8.77 -6.68
N ASN A 228 7.90 -9.46 -6.20
CA ASN A 228 8.18 -10.83 -6.63
C ASN A 228 7.03 -11.78 -6.29
N VAL A 229 6.40 -11.64 -5.11
CA VAL A 229 5.18 -12.40 -4.74
C VAL A 229 4.03 -12.07 -5.71
N HIS A 230 3.82 -10.80 -6.02
CA HIS A 230 2.80 -10.36 -6.99
C HIS A 230 3.02 -10.98 -8.37
N ASP A 231 4.24 -10.90 -8.89
CA ASP A 231 4.59 -11.42 -10.22
C ASP A 231 4.42 -12.93 -10.29
N MET A 232 4.80 -13.67 -9.26
CA MET A 232 4.62 -15.11 -9.17
C MET A 232 3.13 -15.50 -9.13
N ILE A 233 2.30 -14.78 -8.37
CA ILE A 233 0.84 -14.97 -8.38
C ILE A 233 0.29 -14.71 -9.79
N ALA A 234 0.72 -13.64 -10.43
CA ALA A 234 0.28 -13.30 -11.78
C ALA A 234 0.68 -14.35 -12.81
N GLU A 235 1.89 -14.87 -12.73
CA GLU A 235 2.39 -15.90 -13.64
C GLU A 235 1.64 -17.22 -13.52
N ILE A 236 1.36 -17.67 -12.29
CA ILE A 236 0.75 -18.98 -12.04
C ILE A 236 -0.76 -18.96 -12.28
N TYR A 237 -1.46 -17.92 -11.81
CA TYR A 237 -2.92 -17.90 -11.82
C TYR A 237 -3.52 -17.04 -12.93
N PHE A 238 -2.77 -16.10 -13.50
CA PHE A 238 -3.23 -15.21 -14.55
C PHE A 238 -2.28 -15.22 -15.76
N PRO A 239 -1.93 -16.41 -16.31
CA PRO A 239 -1.04 -16.47 -17.45
C PRO A 239 -1.64 -15.69 -18.62
N SER A 240 -0.90 -14.70 -19.14
CA SER A 240 -1.32 -13.95 -20.32
C SER A 240 -1.50 -14.94 -21.46
N ARG A 241 -2.74 -15.15 -21.93
CA ARG A 241 -2.94 -15.75 -23.23
C ARG A 241 -2.23 -14.84 -24.24
N ASN A 242 -1.25 -15.36 -24.97
CA ASN A 242 -0.56 -14.67 -26.05
C ASN A 242 -1.58 -14.27 -27.14
N VAL A 243 -2.27 -13.16 -26.92
CA VAL A 243 -2.87 -12.37 -27.99
C VAL A 243 -1.85 -11.26 -28.21
N GLY A 244 -1.16 -11.28 -29.35
CA GLY A 244 -0.06 -10.38 -29.67
C GLY A 244 -0.45 -8.90 -29.48
N GLY A 245 -0.07 -8.35 -28.39
CA GLY A 245 -0.25 -6.95 -27.99
C GLY A 245 0.55 -6.66 -26.73
N ALA A 246 1.37 -5.61 -26.80
CA ALA A 246 2.30 -5.21 -25.76
C ALA A 246 1.65 -5.18 -24.36
N ARG A 247 2.26 -5.86 -23.39
CA ARG A 247 1.95 -5.77 -21.97
C ARG A 247 1.96 -4.31 -21.53
N PRO A 248 0.93 -3.77 -20.88
CA PRO A 248 1.09 -2.57 -20.09
C PRO A 248 1.84 -2.98 -18.81
N LEU A 249 3.12 -2.66 -18.75
CA LEU A 249 3.97 -2.85 -17.57
C LEU A 249 3.54 -1.88 -16.47
N LEU A 250 2.60 -2.27 -15.63
CA LEU A 250 2.22 -1.52 -14.42
C LEU A 250 3.41 -1.30 -13.46
N GLY A 251 4.45 -2.14 -13.55
CA GLY A 251 5.67 -2.02 -12.74
C GLY A 251 6.69 -0.99 -13.24
N GLN A 252 6.82 -0.77 -14.56
CA GLN A 252 7.87 0.11 -15.11
C GLN A 252 7.51 1.61 -15.05
N ALA A 253 6.24 1.97 -15.00
CA ALA A 253 5.84 3.37 -14.81
C ALA A 253 6.19 3.90 -13.41
N ARG A 254 6.39 3.01 -12.42
CA ARG A 254 6.74 3.39 -11.04
C ARG A 254 8.24 3.69 -10.84
N SER A 255 9.14 3.03 -11.57
CA SER A 255 10.59 3.24 -11.44
C SER A 255 11.11 4.44 -12.26
N GLN A 256 10.50 4.77 -13.41
CA GLN A 256 10.95 5.90 -14.24
C GLN A 256 10.62 7.27 -13.63
N GLY A 257 9.58 7.39 -12.83
CA GLY A 257 9.23 8.64 -12.13
C GLY A 257 10.20 9.01 -11.00
N GLN A 258 10.90 8.05 -10.43
CA GLN A 258 11.90 8.29 -9.38
C GLN A 258 13.26 8.68 -9.96
N THR A 259 13.68 8.05 -11.06
CA THR A 259 14.98 8.33 -11.70
C THR A 259 15.02 9.71 -12.35
N GLN A 260 13.90 10.21 -12.91
CA GLN A 260 13.86 11.57 -13.47
C GLN A 260 13.87 12.68 -12.41
N ARG A 261 13.45 12.42 -11.17
CA ARG A 261 13.52 13.41 -10.09
C ARG A 261 14.92 13.53 -9.49
N GLN A 262 15.72 12.47 -9.50
CA GLN A 262 17.13 12.56 -9.04
C GLN A 262 18.01 13.30 -10.05
N SER A 263 17.76 13.18 -11.35
CA SER A 263 18.49 13.94 -12.37
C SER A 263 18.13 15.43 -12.43
N SER A 264 16.93 15.84 -12.05
CA SER A 264 16.54 17.25 -12.03
C SER A 264 17.04 18.01 -10.78
N LEU A 265 17.37 17.32 -9.70
CA LEU A 265 17.97 17.94 -8.51
C LEU A 265 19.49 18.16 -8.64
N SER A 266 20.17 17.34 -9.46
CA SER A 266 21.63 17.51 -9.71
C SER A 266 21.98 18.60 -10.73
N PHE A 267 21.03 19.06 -11.57
CA PHE A 267 21.24 20.15 -12.52
C PHE A 267 21.00 21.55 -11.95
N GLY A 268 20.42 21.66 -10.74
CA GLY A 268 20.15 22.96 -10.10
C GLY A 268 21.32 23.56 -9.33
N GLU A 269 22.34 22.78 -9.00
CA GLU A 269 23.50 23.26 -8.23
C GLU A 269 24.70 23.71 -9.10
N ALA A 270 24.72 23.37 -10.38
CA ALA A 270 25.82 23.74 -11.29
C ALA A 270 25.66 25.13 -11.97
N ALA A 271 24.58 25.87 -11.70
CA ALA A 271 24.30 27.16 -12.32
C ALA A 271 24.48 28.37 -11.37
N LYS A 272 25.12 28.17 -10.22
CA LYS A 272 25.51 29.26 -9.30
C LYS A 272 26.93 29.06 -8.78
N ALA A 273 27.91 29.11 -9.69
CA ALA A 273 29.32 29.36 -9.41
C ALA A 273 29.87 30.26 -10.50
#